data_1a4a5ec117585d17d556aa59268f056e
#
_entry.id   1a4a5ec117585d17d556aa59268f056e
#
_cell.length_a   1.000
_cell.length_b   1.000
_cell.length_c   1.000
_cell.angle_alpha   90.00
_cell.angle_beta   90.00
_cell.angle_gamma   90.00
#
_symmetry.space_group_name_H-M   'P 1'
#
loop_
_entity.id
_entity.type
_entity.pdbx_description
1 polymer ?
#
loop_
_entity_poly.entity_id
_entity_poly.type
_entity_poly.pdbx_seq_one_letter_code
_entity_poly.pdbx_strand_id
1 'polypeptide(L)'
;MSRRIHLALHPYGVGGPGQHGLWKDPSVAKDASIDIDYYIRLAKTAESALFDALFIVDSQFINATYPAHYLNRLEPLTLLSAVATHTTHLGLVGTLSSTYNSPFNLARRFASLDHISRGRAGWNVVTSFDTGTSRNYGLDEHLDYPTRYGRALESVQVVQGLWDSYEDDAFPADVERGVFVDPDKLHALNHVGEHFRVAGPLNLSRSPQGRPVIFQAGVSEEGRTLAAQVAEGIFAPGGTFDESRAYYADIKRRIAAAGREPDHVTVLINGSPVVRATDEAARRRAREIDEEDRDFDRSLALLGRAFGAHDFSRYDLDAPFPDVAHLAANGGRTGAAAIIARAEGEGLTLRQVAEAFAERPEPPFLGSPATVADSIVRWFEAGAFDGINLAFRNDEDLAWFVDAVVPELQRRGLFRTAYESDTLRGNLGLPFPENRHTRARTLVDAR
;
A
#
# COMPACT_ATOMS: atom_id res chain seq x y z
N MET A 1 -24.97 -5.19 -4.33
CA MET A 1 -24.66 -3.78 -4.68
C MET A 1 -23.92 -3.78 -6.00
N SER A 2 -24.10 -2.78 -6.87
CA SER A 2 -23.25 -2.65 -8.08
C SER A 2 -21.81 -2.38 -7.66
N ARG A 3 -20.82 -2.99 -8.34
CA ARG A 3 -19.39 -2.68 -8.11
C ARG A 3 -19.14 -1.19 -8.29
N ARG A 4 -18.33 -0.60 -7.44
CA ARG A 4 -17.91 0.81 -7.51
C ARG A 4 -16.39 0.90 -7.54
N ILE A 5 -15.88 1.98 -8.10
CA ILE A 5 -14.46 2.30 -8.13
C ILE A 5 -14.04 2.81 -6.75
N HIS A 6 -12.93 2.31 -6.23
CA HIS A 6 -12.29 2.80 -5.01
C HIS A 6 -11.11 3.71 -5.37
N LEU A 7 -10.94 4.80 -4.63
CA LEU A 7 -9.83 5.73 -4.81
C LEU A 7 -9.08 5.92 -3.51
N ALA A 8 -7.77 5.73 -3.54
CA ALA A 8 -6.89 6.05 -2.44
C ALA A 8 -5.83 7.08 -2.89
N LEU A 9 -5.29 7.85 -1.97
CA LEU A 9 -4.24 8.84 -2.21
C LEU A 9 -2.92 8.35 -1.62
N HIS A 10 -1.86 8.43 -2.41
CA HIS A 10 -0.51 8.02 -2.05
C HIS A 10 0.47 9.18 -2.23
N PRO A 11 0.71 10.01 -1.21
CA PRO A 11 1.58 11.17 -1.32
C PRO A 11 3.06 10.80 -1.26
N TYR A 12 3.86 11.50 -2.03
CA TYR A 12 5.31 11.40 -2.04
C TYR A 12 6.04 12.70 -1.66
N GLY A 13 5.35 13.68 -1.07
CA GLY A 13 5.96 14.92 -0.62
C GLY A 13 6.86 15.57 -1.68
N VAL A 14 8.17 15.56 -1.46
CA VAL A 14 9.17 16.15 -2.36
C VAL A 14 9.58 15.23 -3.53
N GLY A 15 8.91 14.10 -3.74
CA GLY A 15 9.12 13.20 -4.89
C GLY A 15 9.61 11.81 -4.51
N GLY A 16 8.78 10.82 -4.86
CA GLY A 16 9.01 9.39 -4.70
C GLY A 16 9.59 8.72 -5.95
N PRO A 17 9.45 7.39 -6.04
CA PRO A 17 9.83 6.64 -7.22
C PRO A 17 9.09 7.18 -8.46
N GLY A 18 9.85 7.46 -9.49
CA GLY A 18 9.27 8.02 -10.71
C GLY A 18 8.96 9.52 -10.66
N GLN A 19 9.36 10.26 -9.63
CA GLN A 19 9.15 11.70 -9.47
C GLN A 19 10.45 12.40 -9.05
N HIS A 20 11.55 12.09 -9.74
CA HIS A 20 12.88 12.47 -9.30
C HIS A 20 13.17 13.96 -9.37
N GLY A 21 12.56 14.67 -10.32
CA GLY A 21 12.67 16.12 -10.47
C GLY A 21 11.73 16.91 -9.57
N LEU A 22 10.77 16.28 -8.88
CA LEU A 22 9.68 16.98 -8.20
C LEU A 22 10.16 17.97 -7.13
N TRP A 23 11.23 17.66 -6.38
CA TRP A 23 11.81 18.58 -5.40
C TRP A 23 12.37 19.88 -6.01
N LYS A 24 12.57 19.91 -7.35
CA LYS A 24 13.00 21.11 -8.09
C LYS A 24 11.82 22.00 -8.46
N ASP A 25 10.59 21.47 -8.49
CA ASP A 25 9.38 22.21 -8.80
C ASP A 25 9.17 23.32 -7.75
N PRO A 26 9.06 24.60 -8.16
CA PRO A 26 8.86 25.72 -7.24
C PRO A 26 7.51 25.68 -6.51
N SER A 27 6.51 24.95 -7.03
CA SER A 27 5.21 24.78 -6.39
C SER A 27 5.22 23.78 -5.24
N VAL A 28 6.30 22.97 -5.10
CA VAL A 28 6.44 21.96 -4.07
C VAL A 28 7.30 22.47 -2.92
N ALA A 29 6.74 22.52 -1.72
CA ALA A 29 7.47 22.88 -0.51
C ALA A 29 8.62 21.89 -0.26
N LYS A 30 9.81 22.40 0.07
CA LYS A 30 11.04 21.59 0.19
C LYS A 30 11.01 20.66 1.41
N ASP A 31 10.14 20.90 2.35
CA ASP A 31 9.89 20.13 3.57
C ASP A 31 8.58 19.31 3.51
N ALA A 32 7.88 19.28 2.37
CA ALA A 32 6.60 18.59 2.22
C ALA A 32 6.58 17.14 2.71
N SER A 33 7.72 16.44 2.70
CA SER A 33 7.81 15.06 3.21
C SER A 33 7.81 14.95 4.75
N ILE A 34 8.03 16.05 5.47
CA ILE A 34 8.03 16.12 6.95
C ILE A 34 7.07 17.16 7.50
N ASP A 35 6.40 17.92 6.64
CA ASP A 35 5.42 18.93 7.03
C ASP A 35 4.05 18.29 7.29
N ILE A 36 3.60 18.32 8.54
CA ILE A 36 2.31 17.77 8.94
C ILE A 36 1.13 18.51 8.30
N ASP A 37 1.24 19.82 8.08
CA ASP A 37 0.18 20.62 7.46
C ASP A 37 -0.02 20.24 5.98
N TYR A 38 1.05 19.85 5.29
CA TYR A 38 0.97 19.26 3.95
C TYR A 38 0.10 18.00 3.94
N TYR A 39 0.34 17.04 4.84
CA TYR A 39 -0.44 15.81 4.91
C TYR A 39 -1.88 16.03 5.36
N ILE A 40 -2.11 16.94 6.30
CA ILE A 40 -3.48 17.31 6.75
C ILE A 40 -4.25 17.93 5.59
N ARG A 41 -3.64 18.83 4.82
CA ARG A 41 -4.28 19.45 3.64
C ARG A 41 -4.64 18.41 2.60
N LEU A 42 -3.71 17.52 2.23
CA LEU A 42 -3.98 16.43 1.28
C LEU A 42 -5.08 15.49 1.77
N ALA A 43 -5.04 15.11 3.06
CA ALA A 43 -6.07 14.25 3.64
C ALA A 43 -7.47 14.89 3.57
N LYS A 44 -7.59 16.19 3.89
CA LYS A 44 -8.85 16.92 3.77
C LYS A 44 -9.33 17.05 2.33
N THR A 45 -8.42 17.26 1.37
CA THR A 45 -8.76 17.28 -0.06
C THR A 45 -9.26 15.91 -0.51
N ALA A 46 -8.56 14.83 -0.15
CA ALA A 46 -8.97 13.46 -0.47
C ALA A 46 -10.33 13.11 0.18
N GLU A 47 -10.54 13.50 1.44
CA GLU A 47 -11.81 13.28 2.13
C GLU A 47 -12.97 14.06 1.49
N SER A 48 -12.77 15.32 1.14
CA SER A 48 -13.79 16.13 0.44
C SER A 48 -14.14 15.59 -0.94
N ALA A 49 -13.18 14.94 -1.58
CA ALA A 49 -13.36 14.23 -2.86
C ALA A 49 -13.86 12.78 -2.68
N LEU A 50 -14.20 12.38 -1.45
CA LEU A 50 -14.76 11.08 -1.10
C LEU A 50 -13.83 9.89 -1.37
N PHE A 51 -12.52 10.07 -1.31
CA PHE A 51 -11.55 8.98 -1.42
C PHE A 51 -11.69 7.99 -0.27
N ASP A 52 -11.33 6.73 -0.53
CA ASP A 52 -11.40 5.66 0.47
C ASP A 52 -10.31 5.77 1.53
N ALA A 53 -9.07 6.13 1.13
CA ALA A 53 -7.95 6.14 2.06
C ALA A 53 -6.80 7.08 1.66
N LEU A 54 -6.06 7.51 2.68
CA LEU A 54 -4.68 7.98 2.57
C LEU A 54 -3.75 6.80 2.85
N PHE A 55 -2.85 6.50 1.91
CA PHE A 55 -1.96 5.34 1.94
C PHE A 55 -0.50 5.80 2.10
N ILE A 56 0.14 5.51 3.23
CA ILE A 56 1.51 5.92 3.53
C ILE A 56 2.44 4.72 3.42
N VAL A 57 3.38 4.81 2.47
CA VAL A 57 4.44 3.80 2.30
C VAL A 57 5.57 4.00 3.29
N ASP A 58 6.30 2.93 3.54
CA ASP A 58 7.53 2.96 4.33
C ASP A 58 8.64 2.06 3.76
N SER A 59 9.88 2.46 4.05
CA SER A 59 11.10 1.68 3.92
C SER A 59 12.05 2.12 5.03
N GLN A 60 12.67 1.18 5.70
CA GLN A 60 13.47 1.42 6.90
C GLN A 60 14.98 1.37 6.60
N PHE A 61 15.32 1.48 5.34
CA PHE A 61 16.69 1.59 4.83
C PHE A 61 16.79 2.70 3.79
N ILE A 62 17.85 3.48 3.87
CA ILE A 62 18.18 4.53 2.90
C ILE A 62 19.67 4.53 2.57
N ASN A 63 20.00 5.07 1.41
CA ASN A 63 21.33 5.54 1.04
C ASN A 63 21.18 6.83 0.21
N ALA A 64 22.27 7.48 -0.12
CA ALA A 64 22.25 8.78 -0.80
C ALA A 64 21.59 8.78 -2.19
N THR A 65 21.36 7.60 -2.79
CA THR A 65 20.75 7.46 -4.13
C THR A 65 19.23 7.28 -4.10
N TYR A 66 18.63 7.19 -2.89
CA TYR A 66 17.18 7.04 -2.75
C TYR A 66 16.43 8.29 -3.21
N PRO A 67 15.16 8.14 -3.66
CA PRO A 67 14.29 9.27 -3.96
C PRO A 67 14.20 10.26 -2.79
N ALA A 68 14.07 11.54 -3.09
CA ALA A 68 14.13 12.62 -2.09
C ALA A 68 13.17 12.43 -0.92
N HIS A 69 11.93 11.98 -1.20
CA HIS A 69 10.93 11.66 -0.17
C HIS A 69 11.44 10.60 0.83
N TYR A 70 12.17 9.58 0.36
CA TYR A 70 12.64 8.49 1.23
C TYR A 70 13.80 8.89 2.13
N LEU A 71 14.55 9.94 1.76
CA LEU A 71 15.69 10.42 2.54
C LEU A 71 15.26 11.19 3.80
N ASN A 72 14.06 11.77 3.80
CA ASN A 72 13.58 12.59 4.92
C ASN A 72 12.05 12.57 4.96
N ARG A 73 11.46 11.71 5.79
CA ARG A 73 10.00 11.55 5.91
C ARG A 73 9.58 11.13 7.31
N LEU A 74 8.31 11.37 7.62
CA LEU A 74 7.70 10.96 8.88
C LEU A 74 7.38 9.45 8.88
N GLU A 75 7.40 8.85 10.07
CA GLU A 75 7.00 7.46 10.30
C GLU A 75 5.46 7.33 10.12
N PRO A 76 4.97 6.27 9.44
CA PRO A 76 3.57 6.18 9.02
C PRO A 76 2.55 6.27 10.16
N LEU A 77 2.71 5.51 11.25
CA LEU A 77 1.68 5.50 12.30
C LEU A 77 1.64 6.78 13.12
N THR A 78 2.80 7.39 13.36
CA THR A 78 2.88 8.69 14.04
C THR A 78 2.21 9.78 13.19
N LEU A 79 2.51 9.79 11.88
CA LEU A 79 1.89 10.69 10.92
C LEU A 79 0.37 10.48 10.86
N LEU A 80 -0.07 9.24 10.65
CA LEU A 80 -1.50 8.93 10.51
C LEU A 80 -2.29 9.17 11.80
N SER A 81 -1.66 9.04 12.98
CA SER A 81 -2.30 9.40 14.25
C SER A 81 -2.58 10.90 14.35
N ALA A 82 -1.69 11.74 13.83
CA ALA A 82 -1.94 13.18 13.76
C ALA A 82 -3.04 13.50 12.73
N VAL A 83 -2.99 12.92 11.53
CA VAL A 83 -3.99 13.13 10.47
C VAL A 83 -5.38 12.65 10.89
N ALA A 84 -5.47 11.57 11.69
CA ALA A 84 -6.72 11.00 12.19
C ALA A 84 -7.62 12.01 12.90
N THR A 85 -7.02 12.99 13.58
CA THR A 85 -7.75 14.03 14.33
C THR A 85 -8.30 15.16 13.46
N HIS A 86 -7.93 15.19 12.19
CA HIS A 86 -8.32 16.23 11.21
C HIS A 86 -9.26 15.72 10.11
N THR A 87 -9.61 14.43 10.14
CA THR A 87 -10.49 13.75 9.18
C THR A 87 -11.55 12.94 9.92
N THR A 88 -12.68 12.63 9.26
CA THR A 88 -13.82 11.93 9.85
C THR A 88 -14.16 10.60 9.15
N HIS A 89 -13.91 10.48 7.84
CA HIS A 89 -14.30 9.30 7.04
C HIS A 89 -13.12 8.67 6.29
N LEU A 90 -12.09 9.47 5.93
CA LEU A 90 -10.95 8.98 5.16
C LEU A 90 -10.22 7.87 5.91
N GLY A 91 -10.04 6.73 5.26
CA GLY A 91 -9.22 5.62 5.76
C GLY A 91 -7.74 5.98 5.86
N LEU A 92 -7.05 5.38 6.82
CA LEU A 92 -5.67 5.69 7.17
C LEU A 92 -4.82 4.42 7.11
N VAL A 93 -4.18 4.17 5.97
CA VAL A 93 -3.42 2.95 5.71
C VAL A 93 -1.93 3.20 5.89
N GLY A 94 -1.35 2.58 6.91
CA GLY A 94 0.08 2.68 7.22
C GLY A 94 0.85 1.42 6.86
N THR A 95 2.04 1.59 6.28
CA THR A 95 2.95 0.49 5.97
C THR A 95 3.86 0.20 7.15
N LEU A 96 3.82 -1.03 7.69
CA LEU A 96 4.79 -1.50 8.69
C LEU A 96 5.28 -2.91 8.35
N SER A 97 6.59 -3.10 8.55
CA SER A 97 7.26 -4.38 8.33
C SER A 97 6.84 -5.43 9.36
N SER A 98 6.41 -6.60 8.89
CA SER A 98 6.20 -7.80 9.72
C SER A 98 7.52 -8.50 10.09
N THR A 99 8.60 -8.25 9.34
CA THR A 99 9.92 -8.83 9.58
C THR A 99 10.59 -8.20 10.80
N TYR A 100 10.52 -6.86 10.92
CA TYR A 100 11.30 -6.09 11.90
C TYR A 100 10.46 -5.52 13.04
N ASN A 101 9.19 -5.89 13.16
CA ASN A 101 8.34 -5.50 14.28
C ASN A 101 7.83 -6.74 15.02
N SER A 102 7.71 -6.61 16.34
CA SER A 102 7.01 -7.59 17.16
C SER A 102 5.52 -7.59 16.87
N PRO A 103 4.86 -8.75 16.67
CA PRO A 103 3.42 -8.82 16.43
C PRO A 103 2.57 -8.15 17.53
N PHE A 104 3.00 -8.24 18.81
CA PHE A 104 2.29 -7.57 19.90
C PHE A 104 2.30 -6.03 19.74
N ASN A 105 3.47 -5.46 19.37
CA ASN A 105 3.56 -4.02 19.11
C ASN A 105 2.78 -3.59 17.88
N LEU A 106 2.78 -4.40 16.82
CA LEU A 106 1.95 -4.15 15.62
C LEU A 106 0.47 -4.14 16.00
N ALA A 107 0.00 -5.17 16.70
CA ALA A 107 -1.40 -5.26 17.14
C ALA A 107 -1.81 -4.05 17.97
N ARG A 108 -0.99 -3.67 18.95
CA ARG A 108 -1.26 -2.56 19.85
C ARG A 108 -1.31 -1.21 19.15
N ARG A 109 -0.34 -0.94 18.27
CA ARG A 109 -0.24 0.34 17.56
C ARG A 109 -1.38 0.53 16.56
N PHE A 110 -1.68 -0.50 15.75
CA PHE A 110 -2.79 -0.41 14.79
C PHE A 110 -4.16 -0.37 15.47
N ALA A 111 -4.38 -1.12 16.54
CA ALA A 111 -5.60 -1.00 17.33
C ALA A 111 -5.74 0.41 17.96
N SER A 112 -4.64 1.01 18.43
CA SER A 112 -4.65 2.37 18.94
C SER A 112 -5.01 3.39 17.85
N LEU A 113 -4.38 3.30 16.66
CA LEU A 113 -4.74 4.13 15.52
C LEU A 113 -6.22 3.95 15.13
N ASP A 114 -6.72 2.71 15.20
CA ASP A 114 -8.11 2.40 14.84
C ASP A 114 -9.11 3.04 15.81
N HIS A 115 -8.82 3.01 17.11
CA HIS A 115 -9.61 3.74 18.09
C HIS A 115 -9.54 5.27 17.92
N ILE A 116 -8.33 5.82 17.75
CA ILE A 116 -8.13 7.26 17.52
C ILE A 116 -8.89 7.72 16.27
N SER A 117 -8.87 6.93 15.22
CA SER A 117 -9.56 7.22 13.97
C SER A 117 -11.02 6.76 13.91
N ARG A 118 -11.54 6.14 14.97
CA ARG A 118 -12.93 5.62 15.03
C ARG A 118 -13.23 4.56 13.96
N GLY A 119 -12.30 3.63 13.74
CA GLY A 119 -12.51 2.51 12.82
C GLY A 119 -12.03 2.75 11.40
N ARG A 120 -10.97 3.57 11.20
CA ARG A 120 -10.48 3.91 9.86
C ARG A 120 -9.05 3.43 9.58
N ALA A 121 -8.43 2.66 10.49
CA ALA A 121 -7.07 2.19 10.29
C ALA A 121 -6.98 1.00 9.34
N GLY A 122 -5.92 0.98 8.53
CA GLY A 122 -5.48 -0.15 7.73
C GLY A 122 -3.98 -0.41 7.90
N TRP A 123 -3.59 -1.68 7.90
CA TRP A 123 -2.20 -2.10 7.97
C TRP A 123 -1.75 -2.68 6.63
N ASN A 124 -0.85 -2.00 5.94
CA ASN A 124 -0.14 -2.57 4.80
C ASN A 124 1.04 -3.41 5.29
N VAL A 125 0.87 -4.72 5.18
CA VAL A 125 1.84 -5.73 5.61
C VAL A 125 2.94 -5.84 4.58
N VAL A 126 4.18 -5.54 4.96
CA VAL A 126 5.35 -5.73 4.11
C VAL A 126 6.39 -6.61 4.79
N THR A 127 7.20 -7.30 3.99
CA THR A 127 8.30 -8.15 4.47
C THR A 127 9.65 -7.46 4.42
N SER A 128 9.70 -6.18 4.01
CA SER A 128 10.90 -5.39 3.72
C SER A 128 11.81 -6.04 2.68
N PHE A 129 12.01 -5.39 1.56
CA PHE A 129 12.83 -5.94 0.46
C PHE A 129 14.27 -5.41 0.48
N ASP A 130 14.51 -4.26 1.11
CA ASP A 130 15.84 -3.66 1.21
C ASP A 130 16.72 -4.46 2.18
N THR A 131 17.75 -5.11 1.67
CA THR A 131 18.63 -6.00 2.45
C THR A 131 19.39 -5.28 3.55
N GLY A 132 19.71 -3.98 3.36
CA GLY A 132 20.37 -3.16 4.37
C GLY A 132 19.52 -2.85 5.60
N THR A 133 18.21 -3.09 5.56
CA THR A 133 17.30 -2.89 6.68
C THR A 133 17.69 -3.72 7.91
N SER A 134 18.19 -4.95 7.71
CA SER A 134 18.58 -5.87 8.79
C SER A 134 19.53 -5.24 9.81
N ARG A 135 20.50 -4.47 9.34
CA ARG A 135 21.51 -3.82 10.19
C ARG A 135 20.94 -2.76 11.13
N ASN A 136 19.82 -2.12 10.75
CA ASN A 136 19.13 -1.17 11.63
C ASN A 136 18.38 -1.88 12.78
N TYR A 137 18.25 -3.22 12.69
CA TYR A 137 17.55 -4.05 13.67
C TYR A 137 18.47 -5.09 14.34
N GLY A 138 19.79 -4.88 14.28
CA GLY A 138 20.78 -5.69 14.97
C GLY A 138 21.02 -7.06 14.35
N LEU A 139 20.68 -7.25 13.06
CA LEU A 139 20.95 -8.47 12.33
C LEU A 139 22.05 -8.20 11.28
N ASP A 140 23.02 -9.08 11.19
CA ASP A 140 24.11 -8.98 10.23
C ASP A 140 23.61 -9.18 8.80
N GLU A 141 22.64 -10.08 8.61
CA GLU A 141 22.07 -10.42 7.32
C GLU A 141 20.55 -10.30 7.33
N HIS A 142 20.03 -10.02 6.14
CA HIS A 142 18.59 -10.02 5.89
C HIS A 142 18.07 -11.46 5.87
N LEU A 143 16.92 -11.69 6.51
CA LEU A 143 16.28 -13.01 6.47
C LEU A 143 16.02 -13.42 5.01
N ASP A 144 16.19 -14.69 4.72
CA ASP A 144 15.89 -15.22 3.39
C ASP A 144 14.40 -15.05 3.01
N TYR A 145 14.15 -15.17 1.74
CA TYR A 145 12.84 -14.86 1.18
C TYR A 145 11.71 -15.77 1.73
N PRO A 146 11.85 -17.12 1.76
CA PRO A 146 10.84 -18.00 2.34
C PRO A 146 10.58 -17.73 3.83
N THR A 147 11.62 -17.56 4.63
CA THR A 147 11.51 -17.26 6.06
C THR A 147 10.74 -15.96 6.30
N ARG A 148 10.99 -14.92 5.52
CA ARG A 148 10.27 -13.64 5.64
C ARG A 148 8.77 -13.79 5.40
N TYR A 149 8.35 -14.57 4.41
CA TYR A 149 6.93 -14.76 4.09
C TYR A 149 6.23 -15.69 5.08
N GLY A 150 6.88 -16.76 5.54
CA GLY A 150 6.39 -17.60 6.64
C GLY A 150 6.17 -16.80 7.91
N ARG A 151 7.18 -16.00 8.28
CA ARG A 151 7.12 -15.08 9.42
C ARG A 151 6.02 -14.01 9.26
N ALA A 152 5.80 -13.48 8.05
CA ALA A 152 4.75 -12.51 7.79
C ALA A 152 3.36 -13.10 7.98
N LEU A 153 3.12 -14.31 7.47
CA LEU A 153 1.85 -15.01 7.66
C LEU A 153 1.56 -15.24 9.14
N GLU A 154 2.51 -15.79 9.89
CA GLU A 154 2.37 -16.02 11.33
C GLU A 154 2.17 -14.70 12.09
N SER A 155 2.90 -13.63 11.72
CA SER A 155 2.73 -12.30 12.32
C SER A 155 1.29 -11.79 12.16
N VAL A 156 0.70 -11.89 10.96
CA VAL A 156 -0.68 -11.48 10.72
C VAL A 156 -1.66 -12.31 11.55
N GLN A 157 -1.46 -13.62 11.63
CA GLN A 157 -2.32 -14.51 12.44
C GLN A 157 -2.28 -14.15 13.92
N VAL A 158 -1.08 -13.88 14.45
CA VAL A 158 -0.90 -13.42 15.84
C VAL A 158 -1.56 -12.07 16.07
N VAL A 159 -1.35 -11.11 15.19
CA VAL A 159 -1.94 -9.78 15.29
C VAL A 159 -3.47 -9.84 15.26
N GLN A 160 -4.04 -10.60 14.33
CA GLN A 160 -5.49 -10.81 14.27
C GLN A 160 -6.03 -11.50 15.52
N GLY A 161 -5.26 -12.47 16.07
CA GLY A 161 -5.61 -13.13 17.33
C GLY A 161 -5.63 -12.19 18.53
N LEU A 162 -4.67 -11.28 18.60
CA LEU A 162 -4.59 -10.28 19.64
C LEU A 162 -5.72 -9.24 19.53
N TRP A 163 -6.16 -8.88 18.33
CA TRP A 163 -7.30 -7.98 18.14
C TRP A 163 -8.63 -8.59 18.59
N ASP A 164 -8.72 -9.91 18.65
CA ASP A 164 -9.88 -10.63 19.17
C ASP A 164 -9.77 -10.98 20.69
N SER A 165 -8.78 -10.40 21.42
CA SER A 165 -8.61 -10.68 22.87
C SER A 165 -9.82 -10.35 23.72
N TYR A 166 -10.59 -9.32 23.36
CA TYR A 166 -11.86 -9.00 23.98
C TYR A 166 -13.00 -9.27 23.00
N GLU A 167 -14.13 -9.75 23.51
CA GLU A 167 -15.37 -9.78 22.74
C GLU A 167 -15.98 -8.38 22.63
N ASP A 168 -16.89 -8.17 21.67
CA ASP A 168 -17.41 -6.84 21.35
C ASP A 168 -18.12 -6.16 22.55
N ASP A 169 -18.72 -6.95 23.44
CA ASP A 169 -19.45 -6.51 24.63
C ASP A 169 -18.70 -6.80 25.96
N ALA A 170 -17.37 -6.97 25.90
CA ALA A 170 -16.55 -7.28 27.07
C ALA A 170 -16.49 -6.15 28.12
N PHE A 171 -16.81 -4.91 27.76
CA PHE A 171 -16.76 -3.75 28.64
C PHE A 171 -18.17 -3.19 28.94
N PRO A 172 -18.97 -3.84 29.81
CA PRO A 172 -20.30 -3.35 30.15
C PRO A 172 -20.26 -2.01 30.92
N ALA A 173 -19.12 -1.72 31.59
CA ALA A 173 -18.95 -0.52 32.43
C ALA A 173 -20.15 -0.25 33.35
N ASP A 174 -20.71 -1.32 33.91
CA ASP A 174 -21.91 -1.29 34.77
C ASP A 174 -21.53 -0.76 36.15
N VAL A 175 -21.88 0.50 36.39
CA VAL A 175 -21.58 1.23 37.63
C VAL A 175 -22.39 0.67 38.80
N GLU A 176 -23.66 0.23 38.58
CA GLU A 176 -24.54 -0.28 39.64
C GLU A 176 -24.02 -1.63 40.16
N ARG A 177 -23.55 -2.48 39.29
CA ARG A 177 -22.98 -3.78 39.65
C ARG A 177 -21.49 -3.74 39.95
N GLY A 178 -20.83 -2.61 39.73
CA GLY A 178 -19.38 -2.45 39.90
C GLY A 178 -18.55 -3.28 38.92
N VAL A 179 -19.06 -3.57 37.73
CA VAL A 179 -18.42 -4.41 36.72
C VAL A 179 -17.96 -3.52 35.58
N PHE A 180 -16.64 -3.27 35.47
CA PHE A 180 -16.05 -2.51 34.38
C PHE A 180 -15.80 -3.40 33.15
N VAL A 181 -15.26 -4.61 33.33
CA VAL A 181 -14.98 -5.60 32.31
C VAL A 181 -15.55 -6.96 32.73
N ASP A 182 -16.10 -7.69 31.77
CA ASP A 182 -16.49 -9.08 31.93
C ASP A 182 -15.27 -9.98 31.73
N PRO A 183 -14.75 -10.64 32.80
CA PRO A 183 -13.56 -11.46 32.68
C PRO A 183 -13.73 -12.71 31.79
N ASP A 184 -14.95 -13.20 31.62
CA ASP A 184 -15.26 -14.36 30.79
C ASP A 184 -15.18 -14.02 29.28
N LYS A 185 -15.14 -12.72 28.95
CA LYS A 185 -15.01 -12.18 27.57
C LYS A 185 -13.60 -11.67 27.27
N LEU A 186 -12.63 -11.97 28.13
CA LEU A 186 -11.22 -11.67 27.95
C LEU A 186 -10.44 -12.95 27.69
N HIS A 187 -9.77 -13.05 26.55
CA HIS A 187 -9.12 -14.25 26.08
C HIS A 187 -7.63 -14.05 25.85
N ALA A 188 -6.79 -14.82 26.53
CA ALA A 188 -5.35 -14.88 26.23
C ALA A 188 -5.12 -15.65 24.93
N LEU A 189 -4.25 -15.13 24.07
CA LEU A 189 -3.96 -15.75 22.77
C LEU A 189 -3.17 -17.06 22.91
N ASN A 190 -2.17 -17.08 23.82
CA ASN A 190 -1.27 -18.20 24.08
C ASN A 190 -0.66 -18.83 22.82
N HIS A 191 -0.31 -17.99 21.84
CA HIS A 191 0.29 -18.45 20.60
C HIS A 191 1.69 -19.00 20.79
N VAL A 192 1.93 -20.20 20.24
CA VAL A 192 3.23 -20.83 20.13
C VAL A 192 3.37 -21.34 18.70
N GLY A 193 4.19 -20.68 17.91
CA GLY A 193 4.43 -21.02 16.51
C GLY A 193 5.92 -21.16 16.19
N GLU A 194 6.21 -21.22 14.92
CA GLU A 194 7.58 -21.37 14.41
C GLU A 194 8.42 -20.11 14.69
N HIS A 195 7.84 -18.94 14.47
CA HIS A 195 8.54 -17.67 14.53
C HIS A 195 8.23 -16.84 15.77
N PHE A 196 7.08 -17.08 16.42
CA PHE A 196 6.61 -16.24 17.52
C PHE A 196 6.04 -17.04 18.69
N ARG A 197 6.24 -16.47 19.89
CA ARG A 197 5.57 -16.91 21.12
C ARG A 197 4.96 -15.69 21.78
N VAL A 198 3.63 -15.61 21.83
CA VAL A 198 2.91 -14.45 22.31
C VAL A 198 1.74 -14.88 23.19
N ALA A 199 1.85 -14.61 24.48
CA ALA A 199 0.81 -14.99 25.43
C ALA A 199 -0.48 -14.15 25.23
N GLY A 200 -0.36 -12.85 25.00
CA GLY A 200 -1.50 -11.95 25.10
C GLY A 200 -2.03 -11.85 26.53
N PRO A 201 -3.25 -11.38 26.78
CA PRO A 201 -4.12 -10.72 25.80
C PRO A 201 -3.61 -9.36 25.40
N LEU A 202 -4.19 -8.75 24.33
CA LEU A 202 -3.98 -7.35 24.03
C LEU A 202 -4.66 -6.49 25.09
N ASN A 203 -4.01 -5.41 25.50
CA ASN A 203 -4.55 -4.48 26.52
C ASN A 203 -5.38 -3.34 25.92
N LEU A 204 -6.16 -3.64 24.88
CA LEU A 204 -7.02 -2.68 24.20
C LEU A 204 -8.27 -3.41 23.70
N SER A 205 -9.45 -2.82 23.91
CA SER A 205 -10.72 -3.36 23.45
C SER A 205 -10.75 -3.48 21.92
N ARG A 206 -11.67 -4.27 21.42
CA ARG A 206 -11.92 -4.40 19.99
C ARG A 206 -12.36 -3.07 19.40
N SER A 207 -11.87 -2.76 18.21
CA SER A 207 -12.08 -1.47 17.56
C SER A 207 -13.45 -1.36 16.87
N PRO A 208 -13.92 -0.15 16.52
CA PRO A 208 -15.26 0.04 15.92
C PRO A 208 -15.51 -0.72 14.61
N GLN A 209 -14.47 -1.00 13.82
CA GLN A 209 -14.59 -1.84 12.61
C GLN A 209 -14.27 -3.33 12.86
N GLY A 210 -14.23 -3.75 14.12
CA GLY A 210 -13.86 -5.07 14.57
C GLY A 210 -12.35 -5.28 14.62
N ARG A 211 -11.64 -4.96 13.57
CA ARG A 211 -10.18 -4.91 13.48
C ARG A 211 -9.72 -4.07 12.30
N PRO A 212 -8.50 -3.49 12.35
CA PRO A 212 -7.91 -2.79 11.21
C PRO A 212 -7.91 -3.62 9.93
N VAL A 213 -8.14 -2.97 8.78
CA VAL A 213 -8.14 -3.63 7.48
C VAL A 213 -6.72 -4.05 7.10
N ILE A 214 -6.54 -5.29 6.65
CA ILE A 214 -5.23 -5.80 6.22
C ILE A 214 -5.03 -5.54 4.74
N PHE A 215 -4.00 -4.74 4.42
CA PHE A 215 -3.49 -4.54 3.06
C PHE A 215 -2.21 -5.32 2.83
N GLN A 216 -1.91 -5.66 1.58
CA GLN A 216 -0.67 -6.31 1.17
C GLN A 216 -0.27 -5.86 -0.24
N ALA A 217 1.04 -5.72 -0.51
CA ALA A 217 1.57 -5.15 -1.75
C ALA A 217 2.54 -6.07 -2.51
N GLY A 218 2.57 -7.38 -2.20
CA GLY A 218 3.50 -8.33 -2.83
C GLY A 218 3.06 -8.80 -4.20
N VAL A 219 3.98 -8.78 -5.16
CA VAL A 219 3.73 -9.20 -6.55
C VAL A 219 4.40 -10.51 -6.92
N SER A 220 5.35 -10.98 -6.11
CA SER A 220 5.99 -12.28 -6.27
C SER A 220 5.02 -13.42 -6.02
N GLU A 221 5.41 -14.64 -6.31
CA GLU A 221 4.59 -15.84 -6.06
C GLU A 221 4.20 -15.97 -4.59
N GLU A 222 5.18 -15.79 -3.69
CA GLU A 222 4.96 -15.82 -2.23
C GLU A 222 4.14 -14.62 -1.76
N GLY A 223 4.35 -13.43 -2.37
CA GLY A 223 3.59 -12.23 -2.08
C GLY A 223 2.12 -12.39 -2.44
N ARG A 224 1.81 -12.94 -3.62
CA ARG A 224 0.44 -13.25 -4.05
C ARG A 224 -0.20 -14.33 -3.18
N THR A 225 0.58 -15.31 -2.75
CA THR A 225 0.12 -16.37 -1.85
C THR A 225 -0.24 -15.79 -0.48
N LEU A 226 0.61 -14.95 0.10
CA LEU A 226 0.31 -14.25 1.35
C LEU A 226 -0.93 -13.36 1.20
N ALA A 227 -1.00 -12.56 0.13
CA ALA A 227 -2.14 -11.70 -0.13
C ALA A 227 -3.45 -12.49 -0.21
N ALA A 228 -3.46 -13.60 -0.93
CA ALA A 228 -4.63 -14.46 -1.06
C ALA A 228 -5.11 -15.03 0.27
N GLN A 229 -4.20 -15.28 1.21
CA GLN A 229 -4.53 -15.85 2.52
C GLN A 229 -5.04 -14.81 3.52
N VAL A 230 -4.50 -13.58 3.52
CA VAL A 230 -4.72 -12.64 4.62
C VAL A 230 -5.25 -11.26 4.22
N ALA A 231 -5.00 -10.79 2.99
CA ALA A 231 -5.33 -9.42 2.60
C ALA A 231 -6.83 -9.20 2.41
N GLU A 232 -7.30 -8.02 2.80
CA GLU A 232 -8.65 -7.49 2.54
C GLU A 232 -8.58 -6.33 1.54
N GLY A 233 -7.41 -5.71 1.40
CA GLY A 233 -7.03 -4.81 0.33
C GLY A 233 -5.69 -5.24 -0.28
N ILE A 234 -5.55 -5.12 -1.57
CA ILE A 234 -4.29 -5.44 -2.27
C ILE A 234 -3.85 -4.21 -3.04
N PHE A 235 -2.64 -3.75 -2.76
CA PHE A 235 -1.99 -2.72 -3.53
C PHE A 235 -1.16 -3.39 -4.64
N ALA A 236 -1.72 -3.42 -5.84
CA ALA A 236 -1.11 -4.02 -7.02
C ALA A 236 -0.19 -3.03 -7.75
N PRO A 237 0.86 -3.48 -8.45
CA PRO A 237 1.65 -2.62 -9.30
C PRO A 237 0.76 -2.01 -10.39
N GLY A 238 1.10 -0.80 -10.83
CA GLY A 238 0.62 -0.30 -12.11
C GLY A 238 1.29 -1.09 -13.25
N GLY A 239 0.74 -0.97 -14.45
CA GLY A 239 1.25 -1.64 -15.64
C GLY A 239 0.38 -1.35 -16.84
N THR A 240 0.53 -2.14 -17.90
CA THR A 240 -0.37 -2.12 -19.04
C THR A 240 -1.77 -2.64 -18.67
N PHE A 241 -2.73 -2.37 -19.53
CA PHE A 241 -4.09 -2.89 -19.38
C PHE A 241 -4.15 -4.41 -19.23
N ASP A 242 -3.42 -5.13 -20.08
CA ASP A 242 -3.42 -6.59 -20.09
C ASP A 242 -2.71 -7.18 -18.88
N GLU A 243 -1.61 -6.58 -18.43
CA GLU A 243 -0.91 -6.99 -17.20
C GLU A 243 -1.80 -6.81 -15.96
N SER A 244 -2.50 -5.68 -15.85
CA SER A 244 -3.42 -5.41 -14.75
C SER A 244 -4.58 -6.39 -14.72
N ARG A 245 -5.19 -6.71 -15.88
CA ARG A 245 -6.23 -7.73 -16.00
C ARG A 245 -5.74 -9.12 -15.61
N ALA A 246 -4.56 -9.50 -16.10
CA ALA A 246 -3.97 -10.80 -15.79
C ALA A 246 -3.68 -10.93 -14.29
N TYR A 247 -3.12 -9.88 -13.66
CA TYR A 247 -2.89 -9.84 -12.22
C TYR A 247 -4.19 -9.95 -11.44
N TYR A 248 -5.20 -9.15 -11.79
CA TYR A 248 -6.50 -9.16 -11.14
C TYR A 248 -7.17 -10.54 -11.20
N ALA A 249 -7.19 -11.16 -12.37
CA ALA A 249 -7.76 -12.49 -12.54
C ALA A 249 -7.00 -13.55 -11.73
N ASP A 250 -5.68 -13.51 -11.74
CA ASP A 250 -4.85 -14.44 -10.97
C ASP A 250 -5.07 -14.29 -9.45
N ILE A 251 -5.07 -13.07 -8.93
CA ILE A 251 -5.22 -12.86 -7.48
C ILE A 251 -6.63 -13.24 -7.00
N LYS A 252 -7.69 -12.89 -7.74
CA LYS A 252 -9.06 -13.29 -7.40
C LYS A 252 -9.22 -14.82 -7.40
N ARG A 253 -8.63 -15.52 -8.37
CA ARG A 253 -8.58 -16.98 -8.41
C ARG A 253 -7.86 -17.59 -7.19
N ARG A 254 -6.71 -17.02 -6.78
CA ARG A 254 -5.95 -17.47 -5.60
C ARG A 254 -6.72 -17.25 -4.30
N ILE A 255 -7.43 -16.15 -4.17
CA ILE A 255 -8.30 -15.85 -3.02
C ILE A 255 -9.38 -16.92 -2.90
N ALA A 256 -10.06 -17.27 -4.00
CA ALA A 256 -11.04 -18.34 -4.03
C ALA A 256 -10.42 -19.70 -3.67
N ALA A 257 -9.24 -20.02 -4.21
CA ALA A 257 -8.51 -21.25 -3.89
C ALA A 257 -8.07 -21.32 -2.42
N ALA A 258 -7.86 -20.18 -1.75
CA ALA A 258 -7.60 -20.08 -0.31
C ALA A 258 -8.89 -20.18 0.54
N GLY A 259 -10.05 -20.47 -0.06
CA GLY A 259 -11.34 -20.62 0.63
C GLY A 259 -11.95 -19.30 1.09
N ARG A 260 -11.55 -18.18 0.47
CA ARG A 260 -12.05 -16.84 0.80
C ARG A 260 -12.92 -16.29 -0.33
N GLU A 261 -13.82 -15.39 0.03
CA GLU A 261 -14.69 -14.72 -0.95
C GLU A 261 -13.89 -13.66 -1.73
N PRO A 262 -13.74 -13.76 -3.07
CA PRO A 262 -12.98 -12.79 -3.85
C PRO A 262 -13.53 -11.36 -3.79
N ASP A 263 -14.85 -11.21 -3.64
CA ASP A 263 -15.49 -9.88 -3.54
C ASP A 263 -15.26 -9.20 -2.19
N HIS A 264 -14.75 -9.94 -1.19
CA HIS A 264 -14.29 -9.40 0.09
C HIS A 264 -12.81 -8.97 0.07
N VAL A 265 -12.24 -8.77 -1.10
CA VAL A 265 -10.86 -8.26 -1.26
C VAL A 265 -10.83 -7.22 -2.37
N THR A 266 -10.49 -5.99 -2.00
CA THR A 266 -10.38 -4.86 -2.92
C THR A 266 -8.98 -4.81 -3.54
N VAL A 267 -8.87 -4.80 -4.85
CA VAL A 267 -7.59 -4.69 -5.57
C VAL A 267 -7.41 -3.29 -6.13
N LEU A 268 -6.44 -2.55 -5.60
CA LEU A 268 -6.08 -1.20 -6.01
C LEU A 268 -4.79 -1.24 -6.84
N ILE A 269 -4.82 -0.77 -8.08
CA ILE A 269 -3.60 -0.58 -8.87
C ILE A 269 -2.94 0.76 -8.55
N ASN A 270 -1.62 0.87 -8.77
CA ASN A 270 -0.95 2.16 -8.72
C ASN A 270 -1.28 3.00 -9.96
N GLY A 271 -1.59 4.26 -9.79
CA GLY A 271 -1.91 5.18 -10.88
C GLY A 271 -1.36 6.59 -10.65
N SER A 272 -0.78 7.16 -11.69
CA SER A 272 -0.34 8.56 -11.72
C SER A 272 -0.97 9.27 -12.91
N PRO A 273 -2.23 9.70 -12.82
CA PRO A 273 -2.93 10.32 -13.93
C PRO A 273 -2.33 11.68 -14.29
N VAL A 274 -2.33 11.99 -15.58
CA VAL A 274 -1.96 13.32 -16.09
C VAL A 274 -3.19 13.91 -16.77
N VAL A 275 -3.86 14.84 -16.10
CA VAL A 275 -5.12 15.44 -16.54
C VAL A 275 -4.93 16.90 -16.88
N ARG A 276 -5.38 17.34 -18.05
CA ARG A 276 -5.43 18.74 -18.45
C ARG A 276 -6.71 18.98 -19.27
N ALA A 277 -7.00 20.23 -19.57
CA ALA A 277 -8.24 20.63 -20.29
C ALA A 277 -8.45 19.89 -21.62
N THR A 278 -7.37 19.48 -22.29
CA THR A 278 -7.42 18.73 -23.57
C THR A 278 -6.38 17.62 -23.56
N ASP A 279 -6.60 16.59 -24.37
CA ASP A 279 -5.66 15.47 -24.54
C ASP A 279 -4.28 15.94 -25.00
N GLU A 280 -4.23 16.94 -25.87
CA GLU A 280 -2.98 17.53 -26.37
C GLU A 280 -2.21 18.23 -25.24
N ALA A 281 -2.89 19.00 -24.40
CA ALA A 281 -2.29 19.66 -23.24
C ALA A 281 -1.76 18.63 -22.22
N ALA A 282 -2.50 17.54 -22.01
CA ALA A 282 -2.07 16.46 -21.13
C ALA A 282 -0.82 15.75 -21.66
N ARG A 283 -0.79 15.43 -22.97
CA ARG A 283 0.42 14.81 -23.58
C ARG A 283 1.63 15.75 -23.56
N ARG A 284 1.43 17.06 -23.73
CA ARG A 284 2.51 18.03 -23.55
C ARG A 284 3.04 18.00 -22.14
N ARG A 285 2.16 18.02 -21.12
CA ARG A 285 2.57 17.94 -19.71
C ARG A 285 3.30 16.63 -19.37
N ALA A 286 2.86 15.50 -19.92
CA ALA A 286 3.54 14.22 -19.74
C ALA A 286 4.98 14.26 -20.25
N ARG A 287 5.23 14.86 -21.42
CA ARG A 287 6.60 15.02 -21.96
C ARG A 287 7.45 15.95 -21.08
N GLU A 288 6.89 17.07 -20.60
CA GLU A 288 7.56 17.96 -19.66
C GLU A 288 7.99 17.21 -18.38
N ILE A 289 7.11 16.39 -17.82
CA ILE A 289 7.39 15.53 -16.66
C ILE A 289 8.53 14.56 -16.94
N ASP A 290 8.56 13.92 -18.09
CA ASP A 290 9.63 13.01 -18.47
C ASP A 290 10.98 13.74 -18.61
N GLU A 291 10.99 14.95 -19.13
CA GLU A 291 12.18 15.81 -19.21
C GLU A 291 12.65 16.26 -17.82
N GLU A 292 11.72 16.71 -16.94
CA GLU A 292 12.02 17.13 -15.55
C GLU A 292 12.64 16.01 -14.71
N ASP A 293 12.18 14.77 -14.93
CA ASP A 293 12.59 13.59 -14.16
C ASP A 293 13.78 12.83 -14.78
N ARG A 294 14.22 13.22 -15.98
CA ARG A 294 15.35 12.57 -16.67
C ARG A 294 16.64 12.85 -15.94
N ASP A 295 17.27 11.80 -15.42
CA ASP A 295 18.53 11.83 -14.70
C ASP A 295 19.19 10.45 -14.84
N PHE A 296 20.24 10.35 -15.67
CA PHE A 296 20.90 9.10 -15.97
C PHE A 296 21.57 8.48 -14.74
N ASP A 297 22.32 9.27 -13.95
CA ASP A 297 23.04 8.76 -12.78
C ASP A 297 22.04 8.18 -11.76
N ARG A 298 20.89 8.82 -11.65
CA ARG A 298 19.82 8.36 -10.79
C ARG A 298 19.13 7.11 -11.35
N SER A 299 18.95 7.01 -12.64
CA SER A 299 18.41 5.79 -13.30
C SER A 299 19.33 4.60 -13.06
N LEU A 300 20.65 4.82 -13.16
CA LEU A 300 21.66 3.82 -12.84
C LEU A 300 21.60 3.41 -11.36
N ALA A 301 21.42 4.36 -10.44
CA ALA A 301 21.26 4.08 -9.02
C ALA A 301 19.98 3.32 -8.70
N LEU A 302 18.87 3.65 -9.38
CA LEU A 302 17.60 2.94 -9.24
C LEU A 302 17.68 1.52 -9.79
N LEU A 303 18.37 1.34 -10.92
CA LEU A 303 18.69 0.02 -11.43
C LEU A 303 19.45 -0.79 -10.36
N GLY A 304 20.46 -0.17 -9.71
CA GLY A 304 21.19 -0.78 -8.60
C GLY A 304 20.30 -1.23 -7.44
N ARG A 305 19.24 -0.48 -7.17
CA ARG A 305 18.29 -0.82 -6.10
C ARG A 305 17.53 -2.13 -6.38
N ALA A 306 17.21 -2.42 -7.63
CA ALA A 306 16.60 -3.69 -8.03
C ALA A 306 17.53 -4.90 -7.74
N PHE A 307 18.83 -4.65 -7.63
CA PHE A 307 19.88 -5.62 -7.33
C PHE A 307 20.48 -5.46 -5.93
N GLY A 308 19.67 -5.14 -4.93
CA GLY A 308 20.11 -5.06 -3.54
C GLY A 308 21.01 -3.85 -3.23
N ALA A 309 20.77 -2.72 -3.87
CA ALA A 309 21.56 -1.49 -3.81
C ALA A 309 22.98 -1.64 -4.41
N HIS A 310 23.11 -2.49 -5.44
CA HIS A 310 24.37 -2.67 -6.15
C HIS A 310 24.82 -1.39 -6.87
N ASP A 311 26.12 -1.09 -6.80
CA ASP A 311 26.71 0.09 -7.43
C ASP A 311 27.15 -0.24 -8.85
N PHE A 312 26.32 0.12 -9.84
CA PHE A 312 26.62 -0.05 -11.25
C PHE A 312 27.57 0.99 -11.83
N SER A 313 27.89 2.08 -11.11
CA SER A 313 28.83 3.10 -11.60
C SER A 313 30.26 2.59 -11.78
N ARG A 314 30.55 1.40 -11.24
CA ARG A 314 31.87 0.73 -11.33
C ARG A 314 32.10 -0.01 -12.63
N TYR A 315 31.06 -0.18 -13.44
CA TYR A 315 31.13 -0.94 -14.69
C TYR A 315 31.27 0.01 -15.88
N ASP A 316 31.83 -0.50 -16.95
CA ASP A 316 31.83 0.19 -18.25
C ASP A 316 30.38 0.25 -18.78
N LEU A 317 29.87 1.45 -18.96
CA LEU A 317 28.49 1.68 -19.38
C LEU A 317 28.18 1.16 -20.78
N ASP A 318 29.19 1.11 -21.64
CA ASP A 318 29.06 0.71 -23.03
C ASP A 318 29.42 -0.79 -23.27
N ALA A 319 29.81 -1.49 -22.19
CA ALA A 319 29.96 -2.95 -22.20
C ALA A 319 28.56 -3.64 -22.07
N PRO A 320 28.46 -4.94 -22.46
CA PRO A 320 27.27 -5.74 -22.22
C PRO A 320 26.84 -5.70 -20.75
N PHE A 321 25.53 -5.81 -20.48
CA PHE A 321 25.00 -5.82 -19.11
C PHE A 321 25.75 -6.87 -18.27
N PRO A 322 26.27 -6.52 -17.09
CA PRO A 322 27.11 -7.43 -16.29
C PRO A 322 26.31 -8.61 -15.73
N ASP A 323 26.99 -9.76 -15.52
CA ASP A 323 26.40 -10.90 -14.81
C ASP A 323 26.24 -10.58 -13.31
N VAL A 324 25.03 -10.23 -12.95
CA VAL A 324 24.59 -9.89 -11.58
C VAL A 324 23.45 -10.78 -11.10
N ALA A 325 23.24 -11.94 -11.75
CA ALA A 325 22.15 -12.86 -11.41
C ALA A 325 22.18 -13.30 -9.93
N HIS A 326 23.38 -13.44 -9.34
CA HIS A 326 23.57 -13.79 -7.94
C HIS A 326 23.02 -12.71 -6.96
N LEU A 327 22.90 -11.45 -7.39
CA LEU A 327 22.36 -10.36 -6.57
C LEU A 327 20.83 -10.34 -6.58
N ALA A 328 20.20 -10.96 -7.57
CA ALA A 328 18.74 -11.02 -7.68
C ALA A 328 18.06 -11.92 -6.63
N ALA A 329 18.84 -12.77 -5.95
CA ALA A 329 18.30 -13.84 -5.09
C ALA A 329 17.53 -13.34 -3.86
N ASN A 330 17.93 -12.21 -3.25
CA ASN A 330 17.38 -11.71 -1.99
C ASN A 330 16.73 -10.32 -2.04
N GLY A 331 16.81 -9.62 -3.18
CA GLY A 331 16.22 -8.29 -3.39
C GLY A 331 14.85 -8.34 -4.06
N GLY A 332 14.58 -7.41 -4.96
CA GLY A 332 13.37 -7.38 -5.79
C GLY A 332 13.36 -8.47 -6.87
N ARG A 333 13.34 -9.73 -6.47
CA ARG A 333 13.59 -10.95 -7.28
C ARG A 333 12.89 -10.95 -8.64
N THR A 334 11.62 -10.60 -8.69
CA THR A 334 10.83 -10.60 -9.93
C THR A 334 11.28 -9.49 -10.89
N GLY A 335 11.55 -8.28 -10.36
CA GLY A 335 12.03 -7.16 -11.19
C GLY A 335 13.44 -7.37 -11.72
N ALA A 336 14.37 -7.80 -10.87
CA ALA A 336 15.75 -8.05 -11.27
C ALA A 336 15.86 -9.17 -12.33
N ALA A 337 15.09 -10.25 -12.16
CA ALA A 337 15.08 -11.34 -13.15
C ALA A 337 14.55 -10.89 -14.52
N ALA A 338 13.51 -10.05 -14.54
CA ALA A 338 12.97 -9.50 -15.80
C ALA A 338 13.98 -8.58 -16.50
N ILE A 339 14.71 -7.76 -15.74
CA ILE A 339 15.77 -6.88 -16.29
C ILE A 339 16.89 -7.72 -16.92
N ILE A 340 17.39 -8.76 -16.22
CA ILE A 340 18.42 -9.66 -16.73
C ILE A 340 17.95 -10.34 -18.01
N ALA A 341 16.77 -10.95 -17.99
CA ALA A 341 16.23 -11.66 -19.15
C ALA A 341 16.10 -10.75 -20.38
N ARG A 342 15.66 -9.49 -20.18
CA ARG A 342 15.61 -8.51 -21.27
C ARG A 342 17.01 -8.13 -21.77
N ALA A 343 17.93 -7.83 -20.86
CA ALA A 343 19.30 -7.45 -21.23
C ALA A 343 20.00 -8.53 -22.04
N GLU A 344 19.88 -9.79 -21.61
CA GLU A 344 20.46 -10.95 -22.33
C GLU A 344 19.75 -11.21 -23.66
N GLY A 345 18.40 -11.19 -23.67
CA GLY A 345 17.63 -11.49 -24.89
C GLY A 345 17.80 -10.45 -26.01
N GLU A 346 18.00 -9.19 -25.65
CA GLU A 346 18.19 -8.08 -26.60
C GLU A 346 19.66 -7.68 -26.79
N GLY A 347 20.61 -8.28 -26.06
CA GLY A 347 22.05 -7.98 -26.14
C GLY A 347 22.39 -6.55 -25.71
N LEU A 348 21.73 -6.02 -24.68
CA LEU A 348 21.82 -4.62 -24.26
C LEU A 348 23.12 -4.33 -23.50
N THR A 349 23.65 -3.11 -23.67
CA THR A 349 24.71 -2.56 -22.81
C THR A 349 24.13 -2.08 -21.49
N LEU A 350 24.99 -1.89 -20.47
CA LEU A 350 24.54 -1.32 -19.18
C LEU A 350 23.88 0.05 -19.35
N ARG A 351 24.43 0.90 -20.24
CA ARG A 351 23.82 2.20 -20.58
C ARG A 351 22.40 2.03 -21.10
N GLN A 352 22.19 1.15 -22.07
CA GLN A 352 20.89 0.90 -22.68
C GLN A 352 19.89 0.35 -21.66
N VAL A 353 20.31 -0.53 -20.76
CA VAL A 353 19.46 -1.04 -19.67
C VAL A 353 19.08 0.10 -18.72
N ALA A 354 20.03 0.96 -18.32
CA ALA A 354 19.76 2.09 -17.43
C ALA A 354 18.83 3.12 -18.08
N GLU A 355 19.03 3.43 -19.37
CA GLU A 355 18.15 4.31 -20.14
C GLU A 355 16.75 3.73 -20.30
N ALA A 356 16.64 2.45 -20.65
CA ALA A 356 15.35 1.77 -20.75
C ALA A 356 14.64 1.63 -19.40
N PHE A 357 15.39 1.56 -18.31
CA PHE A 357 14.86 1.58 -16.95
C PHE A 357 14.32 2.97 -16.56
N ALA A 358 14.88 4.02 -17.16
CA ALA A 358 14.43 5.40 -17.01
C ALA A 358 13.22 5.74 -17.89
N GLU A 359 13.05 5.03 -19.02
CA GLU A 359 11.90 5.22 -19.90
C GLU A 359 10.60 4.86 -19.17
N ARG A 360 9.63 5.77 -19.26
CA ARG A 360 8.29 5.53 -18.71
C ARG A 360 7.34 5.24 -19.85
N PRO A 361 6.55 4.17 -19.73
CA PRO A 361 5.42 4.00 -20.62
C PRO A 361 4.47 5.18 -20.44
N GLU A 362 3.76 5.54 -21.52
CA GLU A 362 2.72 6.56 -21.44
C GLU A 362 1.74 6.21 -20.30
N PRO A 363 1.42 7.17 -19.41
CA PRO A 363 0.52 6.90 -18.31
C PRO A 363 -0.85 6.38 -18.81
N PRO A 364 -1.41 5.31 -18.24
CA PRO A 364 -2.68 4.74 -18.71
C PRO A 364 -3.87 5.68 -18.57
N PHE A 365 -3.73 6.68 -17.68
CA PHE A 365 -4.76 7.68 -17.38
C PHE A 365 -4.23 9.07 -17.77
N LEU A 366 -4.10 9.29 -19.08
CA LEU A 366 -3.57 10.51 -19.69
C LEU A 366 -4.60 11.12 -20.62
N GLY A 367 -4.93 12.41 -20.44
CA GLY A 367 -5.82 13.11 -21.33
C GLY A 367 -6.66 14.21 -20.69
N SER A 368 -7.74 14.58 -21.38
CA SER A 368 -8.80 15.39 -20.83
C SER A 368 -9.58 14.64 -19.74
N PRO A 369 -10.34 15.32 -18.88
CA PRO A 369 -11.13 14.65 -17.84
C PRO A 369 -12.04 13.54 -18.40
N ALA A 370 -12.66 13.76 -19.57
CA ALA A 370 -13.51 12.76 -20.22
C ALA A 370 -12.69 11.54 -20.67
N THR A 371 -11.54 11.76 -21.33
CA THR A 371 -10.63 10.70 -21.80
C THR A 371 -10.10 9.86 -20.64
N VAL A 372 -9.71 10.51 -19.53
CA VAL A 372 -9.22 9.81 -18.34
C VAL A 372 -10.35 9.02 -17.67
N ALA A 373 -11.55 9.60 -17.53
CA ALA A 373 -12.70 8.89 -16.99
C ALA A 373 -13.09 7.70 -17.87
N ASP A 374 -13.08 7.82 -19.19
CA ASP A 374 -13.34 6.72 -20.13
C ASP A 374 -12.31 5.57 -19.96
N SER A 375 -11.04 5.91 -19.81
CA SER A 375 -9.98 4.93 -19.59
C SER A 375 -10.17 4.20 -18.26
N ILE A 376 -10.46 4.91 -17.17
CA ILE A 376 -10.71 4.33 -15.84
C ILE A 376 -11.92 3.38 -15.90
N VAL A 377 -13.02 3.81 -16.50
CA VAL A 377 -14.25 3.00 -16.64
C VAL A 377 -13.98 1.73 -17.45
N ARG A 378 -13.33 1.87 -18.61
CA ARG A 378 -12.95 0.72 -19.45
C ARG A 378 -12.12 -0.31 -18.68
N TRP A 379 -11.13 0.12 -17.92
CA TRP A 379 -10.29 -0.79 -17.14
C TRP A 379 -11.06 -1.46 -16.01
N PHE A 380 -11.89 -0.70 -15.30
CA PHE A 380 -12.74 -1.20 -14.23
C PHE A 380 -13.75 -2.27 -14.73
N GLU A 381 -14.48 -1.96 -15.80
CA GLU A 381 -15.47 -2.87 -16.38
C GLU A 381 -14.84 -4.15 -16.94
N ALA A 382 -13.62 -4.05 -17.46
CA ALA A 382 -12.85 -5.19 -17.95
C ALA A 382 -12.24 -6.05 -16.83
N GLY A 383 -12.39 -5.69 -15.56
CA GLY A 383 -11.82 -6.41 -14.44
C GLY A 383 -10.29 -6.28 -14.36
N ALA A 384 -9.76 -5.08 -14.53
CA ALA A 384 -8.35 -4.80 -14.34
C ALA A 384 -8.03 -4.35 -12.90
N PHE A 385 -9.02 -3.88 -12.16
CA PHE A 385 -8.93 -3.45 -10.77
C PHE A 385 -10.31 -3.29 -10.12
N ASP A 386 -10.35 -3.10 -8.79
CA ASP A 386 -11.49 -2.58 -8.05
C ASP A 386 -11.32 -1.08 -7.75
N GLY A 387 -10.11 -0.55 -7.81
CA GLY A 387 -9.81 0.86 -7.56
C GLY A 387 -8.37 1.25 -7.92
N ILE A 388 -8.04 2.49 -7.63
CA ILE A 388 -6.74 3.08 -7.95
C ILE A 388 -6.15 3.76 -6.72
N ASN A 389 -4.89 3.45 -6.41
CA ASN A 389 -4.09 4.20 -5.45
C ASN A 389 -3.31 5.28 -6.21
N LEU A 390 -3.74 6.51 -6.08
CA LEU A 390 -3.35 7.65 -6.89
C LEU A 390 -2.15 8.39 -6.31
N ALA A 391 -1.16 8.66 -7.14
CA ALA A 391 -0.05 9.54 -6.82
C ALA A 391 -0.06 10.75 -7.76
N PHE A 392 -0.02 11.94 -7.19
CA PHE A 392 0.05 13.21 -7.94
C PHE A 392 1.39 13.90 -7.67
N ARG A 393 1.86 14.71 -8.60
CA ARG A 393 3.11 15.45 -8.43
C ARG A 393 2.95 16.64 -7.48
N ASN A 394 1.85 17.37 -7.63
CA ASN A 394 1.56 18.57 -6.85
C ASN A 394 0.05 18.77 -6.65
N ASP A 395 -0.31 19.81 -5.93
CA ASP A 395 -1.70 20.16 -5.62
C ASP A 395 -2.51 20.48 -6.89
N GLU A 396 -1.89 21.02 -7.95
CA GLU A 396 -2.58 21.31 -9.22
C GLU A 396 -3.01 20.01 -9.94
N ASP A 397 -2.11 19.01 -10.02
CA ASP A 397 -2.43 17.72 -10.63
C ASP A 397 -3.55 16.99 -9.86
N LEU A 398 -3.52 17.07 -8.52
CA LEU A 398 -4.59 16.55 -7.67
C LEU A 398 -5.90 17.28 -7.93
N ALA A 399 -5.89 18.63 -8.01
CA ALA A 399 -7.08 19.43 -8.26
C ALA A 399 -7.70 19.10 -9.60
N TRP A 400 -6.93 18.96 -10.69
CA TRP A 400 -7.46 18.54 -11.99
C TRP A 400 -8.23 17.22 -11.92
N PHE A 401 -7.73 16.24 -11.15
CA PHE A 401 -8.41 14.97 -11.00
C PHE A 401 -9.67 15.09 -10.12
N VAL A 402 -9.56 15.75 -8.99
CA VAL A 402 -10.65 15.92 -8.01
C VAL A 402 -11.81 16.74 -8.59
N ASP A 403 -11.49 17.84 -9.25
CA ASP A 403 -12.50 18.80 -9.70
C ASP A 403 -13.16 18.41 -11.03
N ALA A 404 -12.51 17.57 -11.85
CA ALA A 404 -13.00 17.27 -13.17
C ALA A 404 -13.21 15.77 -13.47
N VAL A 405 -12.36 14.86 -12.95
CA VAL A 405 -12.51 13.41 -13.21
C VAL A 405 -13.47 12.78 -12.20
N VAL A 406 -13.34 13.11 -10.91
CA VAL A 406 -14.22 12.55 -9.86
C VAL A 406 -15.69 12.82 -10.14
N PRO A 407 -16.13 14.07 -10.46
CA PRO A 407 -17.53 14.34 -10.80
C PRO A 407 -18.03 13.55 -12.03
N GLU A 408 -17.15 13.31 -13.01
CA GLU A 408 -17.50 12.50 -14.18
C GLU A 408 -17.74 11.03 -13.82
N LEU A 409 -16.92 10.43 -12.94
CA LEU A 409 -17.13 9.08 -12.42
C LEU A 409 -18.41 8.99 -11.57
N GLN A 410 -18.72 10.04 -10.79
CA GLN A 410 -19.95 10.13 -10.01
C GLN A 410 -21.18 10.22 -10.91
N ARG A 411 -21.14 11.06 -11.95
CA ARG A 411 -22.22 11.20 -12.93
C ARG A 411 -22.53 9.87 -13.65
N ARG A 412 -21.52 9.03 -13.84
CA ARG A 412 -21.67 7.68 -14.41
C ARG A 412 -22.17 6.64 -13.40
N GLY A 413 -22.31 6.99 -12.12
CA GLY A 413 -22.76 6.10 -11.06
C GLY A 413 -21.70 5.06 -10.63
N LEU A 414 -20.43 5.27 -11.00
CA LEU A 414 -19.34 4.35 -10.73
C LEU A 414 -18.48 4.75 -9.52
N PHE A 415 -18.64 5.98 -9.02
CA PHE A 415 -18.01 6.45 -7.80
C PHE A 415 -19.06 7.04 -6.85
N ARG A 416 -18.78 6.98 -5.55
CA ARG A 416 -19.71 7.45 -4.51
C ARG A 416 -19.95 8.95 -4.57
N THR A 417 -21.15 9.38 -4.16
CA THR A 417 -21.52 10.80 -3.98
C THR A 417 -21.59 11.19 -2.50
N ALA A 418 -21.46 10.23 -1.59
CA ALA A 418 -21.34 10.41 -0.15
C ALA A 418 -20.66 9.18 0.45
N TYR A 419 -20.04 9.33 1.63
CA TYR A 419 -19.62 8.18 2.42
C TYR A 419 -20.85 7.41 2.93
N GLU A 420 -20.80 6.08 2.86
CA GLU A 420 -21.89 5.19 3.27
C GLU A 420 -21.63 4.55 4.65
N SER A 421 -20.42 4.73 5.17
CA SER A 421 -19.99 4.21 6.47
C SER A 421 -18.99 5.16 7.13
N ASP A 422 -18.94 5.11 8.46
CA ASP A 422 -17.95 5.84 9.26
C ASP A 422 -16.60 5.10 9.33
N THR A 423 -16.52 3.86 8.84
CA THR A 423 -15.33 3.02 8.91
C THR A 423 -14.71 2.76 7.54
N LEU A 424 -13.38 2.54 7.52
CA LEU A 424 -12.68 2.16 6.29
C LEU A 424 -13.24 0.86 5.72
N ARG A 425 -13.46 -0.14 6.59
CA ARG A 425 -14.02 -1.44 6.21
C ARG A 425 -15.37 -1.30 5.52
N GLY A 426 -16.29 -0.53 6.10
CA GLY A 426 -17.62 -0.31 5.54
C GLY A 426 -17.57 0.45 4.21
N ASN A 427 -16.69 1.46 4.07
CA ASN A 427 -16.52 2.22 2.82
C ASN A 427 -15.89 1.37 1.70
N LEU A 428 -15.12 0.34 2.04
CA LEU A 428 -14.60 -0.65 1.08
C LEU A 428 -15.60 -1.79 0.79
N GLY A 429 -16.79 -1.78 1.41
CA GLY A 429 -17.78 -2.84 1.24
C GLY A 429 -17.38 -4.18 1.85
N LEU A 430 -16.42 -4.19 2.76
CA LEU A 430 -15.92 -5.40 3.42
C LEU A 430 -16.84 -5.80 4.58
N PRO A 431 -17.03 -7.11 4.83
CA PRO A 431 -17.85 -7.57 5.95
C PRO A 431 -17.20 -7.23 7.28
N PHE A 432 -18.03 -6.99 8.32
CA PHE A 432 -17.55 -6.87 9.68
C PHE A 432 -16.98 -8.23 10.14
N PRO A 433 -15.75 -8.30 10.65
CA PRO A 433 -15.13 -9.54 11.07
C PRO A 433 -15.68 -9.95 12.44
N GLU A 434 -16.35 -11.09 12.49
CA GLU A 434 -16.85 -11.66 13.72
C GLU A 434 -15.71 -12.02 14.68
N ASN A 435 -15.88 -11.81 15.98
CA ASN A 435 -14.89 -12.24 16.98
C ASN A 435 -14.80 -13.76 17.00
N ARG A 436 -13.57 -14.29 16.99
CA ARG A 436 -13.32 -15.74 16.91
C ARG A 436 -13.94 -16.53 18.07
N HIS A 437 -14.00 -15.94 19.28
CA HIS A 437 -14.51 -16.59 20.47
C HIS A 437 -16.03 -16.59 20.49
N THR A 438 -16.67 -15.50 20.10
CA THR A 438 -18.13 -15.43 19.93
C THR A 438 -18.60 -16.41 18.86
N ARG A 439 -17.93 -16.45 17.70
CA ARG A 439 -18.21 -17.40 16.62
C ARG A 439 -18.09 -18.84 17.07
N ALA A 440 -17.05 -19.17 17.84
CA ALA A 440 -16.87 -20.53 18.37
C ALA A 440 -18.02 -20.97 19.26
N ARG A 441 -18.54 -20.09 20.15
CA ARG A 441 -19.70 -20.38 21.01
C ARG A 441 -20.97 -20.59 20.17
N THR A 442 -21.27 -19.71 19.25
CA THR A 442 -22.44 -19.82 18.37
C THR A 442 -22.46 -21.14 17.60
N LEU A 443 -21.31 -21.64 17.17
CA LEU A 443 -21.21 -22.94 16.47
C LEU A 443 -21.39 -24.14 17.42
N VAL A 444 -21.08 -24.01 18.70
CA VAL A 444 -21.31 -25.05 19.72
C VAL A 444 -22.79 -25.09 20.10
N ASP A 445 -23.43 -23.96 20.30
CA ASP A 445 -24.84 -23.85 20.68
C ASP A 445 -25.80 -24.25 19.54
N ALA A 446 -25.31 -24.25 18.29
CA ALA A 446 -26.08 -24.66 17.10
C ALA A 446 -26.04 -26.19 16.82
N ARG A 447 -25.30 -26.96 17.62
CA ARG A 447 -25.19 -28.44 17.52
C ARG A 447 -25.99 -29.13 18.61
#